data_8bb2a322feb8e95336a0e5723531fd58
#
_entry.id   8bb2a322feb8e95336a0e5723531fd58
#
_cell.length_a   1.000
_cell.length_b   1.000
_cell.length_c   1.000
_cell.angle_alpha   90.00
_cell.angle_beta   90.00
_cell.angle_gamma   90.00
#
_symmetry.space_group_name_H-M   'P 1'
#
loop_
_entity.id
_entity.type
_entity.pdbx_description
1 polymer ?
#
loop_
_entity_poly.entity_id
_entity_poly.type
_entity_poly.pdbx_seq_one_letter_code
_entity_poly.pdbx_strand_id
1 'polypeptide(L)'
;MQTMQHALADHCNLKCVECSTRSPFLKKSYSELDSFKRDIERFAPIVQVGRFEFMGGEPLLNKQVDDFIQVVKDSGIATRIGVFTNGKLLPKMSDRFFDLIDDIMITAYPNSGIDYKEVRHWLIKKQETHNFTLSIDIKKDFFVVYKAKDDDADRVKKVFDDCVIAHDWKCTQLKDGYFYRCTFPYMKHKFDGFDHTQDGVDVHSDEFPRNFYNYMRYQKPMEACKYCNAMSGPTVPHSQIINIKEMRKNLV
;
A
#
# COMPACT_ATOMS: atom_id res chain seq x y z
N MET A 1 -14.59 -9.12 2.70
CA MET A 1 -13.31 -9.00 1.96
C MET A 1 -12.17 -9.21 2.93
N GLN A 2 -11.00 -9.77 2.52
CA GLN A 2 -9.90 -10.06 3.47
C GLN A 2 -9.20 -8.78 3.93
N THR A 3 -8.65 -8.01 2.99
CA THR A 3 -7.88 -6.80 3.29
C THR A 3 -8.30 -5.63 2.40
N MET A 4 -8.16 -4.42 2.93
CA MET A 4 -8.25 -3.17 2.18
C MET A 4 -7.08 -2.28 2.60
N GLN A 5 -6.40 -1.69 1.64
CA GLN A 5 -5.23 -0.86 1.86
C GLN A 5 -5.52 0.60 1.53
N HIS A 6 -4.86 1.52 2.24
CA HIS A 6 -4.89 2.95 1.96
C HIS A 6 -3.48 3.54 2.11
N ALA A 7 -3.01 4.25 1.09
CA ALA A 7 -1.71 4.91 1.12
C ALA A 7 -1.83 6.29 1.79
N LEU A 8 -1.19 6.47 2.97
CA LEU A 8 -1.19 7.74 3.71
C LEU A 8 -0.19 8.77 3.19
N ALA A 9 0.89 8.31 2.56
CA ALA A 9 1.90 9.15 1.93
C ALA A 9 2.43 8.46 0.68
N ASP A 10 2.63 9.19 -0.41
CA ASP A 10 3.20 8.63 -1.64
C ASP A 10 4.74 8.56 -1.58
N HIS A 11 5.37 9.43 -0.79
CA HIS A 11 6.82 9.46 -0.59
C HIS A 11 7.26 8.67 0.65
N CYS A 12 8.58 8.41 0.73
CA CYS A 12 9.17 7.64 1.82
C CYS A 12 10.41 8.37 2.39
N ASN A 13 10.76 8.07 3.63
CA ASN A 13 12.01 8.48 4.27
C ASN A 13 13.19 7.53 3.98
N LEU A 14 12.95 6.44 3.22
CA LEU A 14 13.95 5.57 2.61
C LEU A 14 13.99 5.77 1.09
N LYS A 15 15.08 5.33 0.45
CA LYS A 15 15.30 5.47 -0.99
C LYS A 15 15.64 4.11 -1.62
N CYS A 16 14.80 3.11 -1.37
CA CYS A 16 15.07 1.74 -1.83
C CYS A 16 15.09 1.63 -3.35
N VAL A 17 16.11 0.96 -3.90
CA VAL A 17 16.17 0.54 -5.31
C VAL A 17 15.04 -0.45 -5.57
N GLU A 18 14.41 -0.38 -6.75
CA GLU A 18 13.24 -1.19 -7.14
C GLU A 18 12.08 -1.19 -6.14
N CYS A 19 11.91 -0.05 -5.43
CA CYS A 19 10.72 0.15 -4.61
C CYS A 19 9.44 -0.01 -5.45
N SER A 20 8.58 -0.96 -5.11
CA SER A 20 7.36 -1.26 -5.86
C SER A 20 6.39 -0.08 -5.96
N THR A 21 6.42 0.82 -4.97
CA THR A 21 5.61 2.05 -4.97
C THR A 21 6.28 3.21 -5.70
N ARG A 22 7.52 3.07 -6.16
CA ARG A 22 8.33 4.16 -6.75
C ARG A 22 8.46 5.40 -5.85
N SER A 23 8.17 5.27 -4.55
CA SER A 23 8.18 6.38 -3.58
C SER A 23 9.45 7.26 -3.56
N PRO A 24 10.67 6.74 -3.81
CA PRO A 24 11.86 7.60 -3.91
C PRO A 24 11.79 8.66 -5.01
N PHE A 25 10.97 8.44 -6.03
CA PHE A 25 10.86 9.32 -7.20
C PHE A 25 9.63 10.22 -7.17
N LEU A 26 8.72 10.01 -6.20
CA LEU A 26 7.49 10.75 -6.08
C LEU A 26 7.70 12.07 -5.31
N LYS A 27 6.88 13.07 -5.63
CA LYS A 27 6.81 14.32 -4.86
C LYS A 27 6.22 14.03 -3.48
N LYS A 28 6.58 14.86 -2.51
CA LYS A 28 5.91 14.85 -1.21
C LYS A 28 4.43 15.09 -1.39
N SER A 29 3.63 14.10 -1.03
CA SER A 29 2.17 14.20 -0.97
C SER A 29 1.64 13.29 0.13
N TYR A 30 0.50 13.68 0.67
CA TYR A 30 -0.20 12.98 1.73
C TYR A 30 -1.65 12.76 1.33
N SER A 31 -2.27 11.75 1.88
CA SER A 31 -3.71 11.58 1.77
C SER A 31 -4.43 12.68 2.54
N GLU A 32 -5.51 13.18 1.96
CA GLU A 32 -6.37 14.20 2.58
C GLU A 32 -7.43 13.51 3.45
N LEU A 33 -7.51 13.88 4.73
CA LEU A 33 -8.38 13.22 5.71
C LEU A 33 -9.86 13.34 5.35
N ASP A 34 -10.31 14.52 4.90
CA ASP A 34 -11.73 14.73 4.57
C ASP A 34 -12.15 13.99 3.30
N SER A 35 -11.24 13.83 2.33
CA SER A 35 -11.48 12.98 1.17
C SER A 35 -11.61 11.52 1.59
N PHE A 36 -10.70 11.05 2.43
CA PHE A 36 -10.74 9.69 2.96
C PHE A 36 -12.02 9.40 3.75
N LYS A 37 -12.48 10.34 4.59
CA LYS A 37 -13.76 10.21 5.29
C LYS A 37 -14.91 9.96 4.33
N ARG A 38 -15.03 10.78 3.28
CA ARG A 38 -16.07 10.61 2.25
C ARG A 38 -15.98 9.26 1.56
N ASP A 39 -14.77 8.79 1.26
CA ASP A 39 -14.55 7.47 0.65
C ASP A 39 -15.04 6.36 1.59
N ILE A 40 -14.70 6.41 2.88
CA ILE A 40 -15.11 5.43 3.89
C ILE A 40 -16.64 5.47 4.10
N GLU A 41 -17.26 6.64 4.18
CA GLU A 41 -18.72 6.78 4.33
C GLU A 41 -19.49 6.12 3.18
N ARG A 42 -18.94 6.20 1.96
CA ARG A 42 -19.52 5.54 0.78
C ARG A 42 -19.30 4.02 0.78
N PHE A 43 -18.18 3.59 1.33
CA PHE A 43 -17.74 2.18 1.25
C PHE A 43 -18.26 1.32 2.41
N ALA A 44 -18.28 1.84 3.64
CA ALA A 44 -18.60 1.09 4.84
C ALA A 44 -20.01 0.42 4.83
N PRO A 45 -21.06 1.04 4.23
CA PRO A 45 -22.37 0.38 4.15
C PRO A 45 -22.41 -0.86 3.24
N ILE A 46 -21.41 -1.03 2.36
CA ILE A 46 -21.41 -2.04 1.29
C ILE A 46 -20.50 -3.21 1.65
N VAL A 47 -19.39 -2.96 2.35
CA VAL A 47 -18.33 -3.94 2.57
C VAL A 47 -17.83 -3.90 4.00
N GLN A 48 -17.64 -5.09 4.57
CA GLN A 48 -16.84 -5.29 5.77
C GLN A 48 -15.56 -6.04 5.41
N VAL A 49 -14.40 -5.61 5.94
CA VAL A 49 -13.10 -6.22 5.71
C VAL A 49 -12.54 -6.85 6.99
N GLY A 50 -11.77 -7.90 6.84
CA GLY A 50 -11.08 -8.52 7.96
C GLY A 50 -10.00 -7.59 8.54
N ARG A 51 -9.25 -6.89 7.67
CA ARG A 51 -8.22 -5.94 8.09
C ARG A 51 -8.14 -4.74 7.16
N PHE A 52 -8.13 -3.54 7.73
CA PHE A 52 -7.80 -2.30 7.02
C PHE A 52 -6.34 -1.95 7.27
N GLU A 53 -5.56 -1.73 6.22
CA GLU A 53 -4.11 -1.58 6.28
C GLU A 53 -3.67 -0.21 5.78
N PHE A 54 -3.06 0.58 6.65
CA PHE A 54 -2.40 1.81 6.24
C PHE A 54 -1.00 1.52 5.73
N MET A 55 -0.69 2.04 4.54
CA MET A 55 0.57 1.86 3.86
C MET A 55 0.95 3.13 3.06
N GLY A 56 1.82 2.99 2.08
CA GLY A 56 2.21 4.04 1.15
C GLY A 56 3.69 3.91 0.80
N GLY A 57 4.39 5.04 0.69
CA GLY A 57 5.84 5.05 0.81
C GLY A 57 6.23 4.76 2.26
N GLU A 58 6.02 5.76 3.14
CA GLU A 58 6.05 5.56 4.58
C GLU A 58 4.83 6.22 5.22
N PRO A 59 3.85 5.45 5.73
CA PRO A 59 2.59 6.00 6.25
C PRO A 59 2.78 6.90 7.46
N LEU A 60 3.76 6.63 8.32
CA LEU A 60 4.00 7.39 9.54
C LEU A 60 4.61 8.78 9.29
N LEU A 61 4.85 9.15 8.03
CA LEU A 61 5.16 10.54 7.65
C LEU A 61 3.91 11.43 7.65
N ASN A 62 2.72 10.85 7.54
CA ASN A 62 1.46 11.60 7.66
C ASN A 62 1.18 11.86 9.14
N LYS A 63 1.20 13.13 9.54
CA LYS A 63 1.00 13.54 10.94
C LYS A 63 -0.41 13.30 11.47
N GLN A 64 -1.39 13.07 10.57
CA GLN A 64 -2.78 12.78 10.90
C GLN A 64 -3.07 11.27 10.95
N VAL A 65 -2.04 10.40 11.00
CA VAL A 65 -2.23 8.94 10.98
C VAL A 65 -3.23 8.47 12.03
N ASP A 66 -3.21 9.03 13.24
CA ASP A 66 -4.14 8.70 14.32
C ASP A 66 -5.59 9.01 13.93
N ASP A 67 -5.83 10.12 13.22
CA ASP A 67 -7.16 10.52 12.78
C ASP A 67 -7.69 9.61 11.66
N PHE A 68 -6.81 9.19 10.74
CA PHE A 68 -7.16 8.18 9.72
C PHE A 68 -7.55 6.84 10.36
N ILE A 69 -6.80 6.38 11.36
CA ILE A 69 -7.11 5.15 12.10
C ILE A 69 -8.48 5.30 12.80
N GLN A 70 -8.73 6.46 13.43
CA GLN A 70 -9.99 6.74 14.12
C GLN A 70 -11.19 6.67 13.15
N VAL A 71 -11.06 7.23 11.94
CA VAL A 71 -12.12 7.18 10.91
C VAL A 71 -12.48 5.73 10.57
N VAL A 72 -11.49 4.87 10.38
CA VAL A 72 -11.74 3.44 10.10
C VAL A 72 -12.41 2.76 11.28
N LYS A 73 -11.97 3.05 12.50
CA LYS A 73 -12.51 2.48 13.75
C LYS A 73 -13.97 2.88 13.94
N ASP A 74 -14.29 4.17 13.78
CA ASP A 74 -15.65 4.69 13.97
C ASP A 74 -16.63 4.19 12.90
N SER A 75 -16.15 3.93 11.68
CA SER A 75 -16.97 3.42 10.59
C SER A 75 -17.37 1.95 10.74
N GLY A 76 -16.65 1.17 11.56
CA GLY A 76 -16.87 -0.27 11.71
C GLY A 76 -16.58 -1.10 10.44
N ILE A 77 -15.95 -0.50 9.43
CA ILE A 77 -15.66 -1.18 8.14
C ILE A 77 -14.71 -2.36 8.28
N ALA A 78 -13.86 -2.36 9.31
CA ALA A 78 -12.83 -3.37 9.51
C ALA A 78 -12.89 -4.01 10.90
N THR A 79 -12.57 -5.30 10.98
CA THR A 79 -12.41 -6.02 12.24
C THR A 79 -11.11 -5.68 12.92
N ARG A 80 -10.04 -5.42 12.15
CA ARG A 80 -8.70 -5.06 12.62
C ARG A 80 -8.11 -3.95 11.77
N ILE A 81 -7.27 -3.13 12.37
CA ILE A 81 -6.59 -2.01 11.71
C ILE A 81 -5.08 -2.20 11.85
N GLY A 82 -4.37 -2.20 10.73
CA GLY A 82 -2.93 -2.42 10.67
C GLY A 82 -2.17 -1.31 9.98
N VAL A 83 -0.86 -1.24 10.24
CA VAL A 83 0.06 -0.37 9.54
C VAL A 83 1.27 -1.14 9.02
N PHE A 84 1.60 -0.96 7.72
CA PHE A 84 2.86 -1.39 7.13
C PHE A 84 3.86 -0.24 7.16
N THR A 85 4.95 -0.38 7.89
CA THR A 85 5.96 0.67 8.06
C THR A 85 7.39 0.13 7.97
N ASN A 86 8.35 0.97 7.63
CA ASN A 86 9.77 0.63 7.77
C ASN A 86 10.26 0.73 9.23
N GLY A 87 9.42 1.13 10.16
CA GLY A 87 9.70 1.17 11.60
C GLY A 87 10.49 2.40 12.10
N LYS A 88 11.10 3.18 11.22
CA LYS A 88 11.98 4.30 11.61
C LYS A 88 11.29 5.36 12.46
N LEU A 89 10.00 5.58 12.24
CA LEU A 89 9.24 6.63 12.93
C LEU A 89 8.42 6.12 14.11
N LEU A 90 8.32 4.81 14.34
CA LEU A 90 7.54 4.25 15.45
C LEU A 90 7.88 4.85 16.81
N PRO A 91 9.17 5.10 17.17
CA PRO A 91 9.50 5.74 18.45
C PRO A 91 9.00 7.19 18.61
N LYS A 92 8.47 7.80 17.55
CA LYS A 92 7.93 9.17 17.55
C LYS A 92 6.40 9.23 17.54
N MET A 93 5.75 8.07 17.48
CA MET A 93 4.28 8.00 17.49
C MET A 93 3.74 8.23 18.88
N SER A 94 2.55 8.83 18.93
CA SER A 94 1.82 9.12 20.16
C SER A 94 1.33 7.84 20.85
N ASP A 95 1.02 7.88 22.13
CA ASP A 95 0.34 6.78 22.80
C ASP A 95 -1.04 6.51 22.18
N ARG A 96 -1.75 7.55 21.71
CA ARG A 96 -3.01 7.42 20.98
C ARG A 96 -2.86 6.52 19.75
N PHE A 97 -1.76 6.61 19.00
CA PHE A 97 -1.50 5.70 17.88
C PHE A 97 -1.51 4.24 18.33
N PHE A 98 -0.82 3.92 19.44
CA PHE A 98 -0.73 2.56 19.98
C PHE A 98 -2.04 2.07 20.61
N ASP A 99 -2.90 2.96 21.07
CA ASP A 99 -4.25 2.64 21.58
C ASP A 99 -5.24 2.34 20.46
N LEU A 100 -5.01 2.87 19.26
CA LEU A 100 -5.91 2.75 18.13
C LEU A 100 -5.58 1.58 17.21
N ILE A 101 -4.29 1.21 17.10
CA ILE A 101 -3.82 0.23 16.13
C ILE A 101 -3.90 -1.21 16.68
N ASP A 102 -4.31 -2.17 15.85
CA ASP A 102 -4.33 -3.58 16.22
C ASP A 102 -3.07 -4.34 15.76
N ASP A 103 -2.48 -3.95 14.61
CA ASP A 103 -1.37 -4.66 13.98
C ASP A 103 -0.27 -3.70 13.53
N ILE A 104 0.96 -3.91 13.97
CA ILE A 104 2.14 -3.22 13.45
C ILE A 104 2.97 -4.24 12.66
N MET A 105 3.09 -4.01 11.35
CA MET A 105 3.82 -4.86 10.41
C MET A 105 5.04 -4.09 9.91
N ILE A 106 6.21 -4.44 10.45
CA ILE A 106 7.47 -3.82 10.05
C ILE A 106 8.06 -4.59 8.87
N THR A 107 8.33 -3.87 7.79
CA THR A 107 9.19 -4.36 6.73
C THR A 107 10.62 -3.91 6.99
N ALA A 108 11.45 -4.85 7.44
CA ALA A 108 12.85 -4.59 7.78
C ALA A 108 13.75 -4.72 6.54
N TYR A 109 14.48 -3.65 6.26
CA TYR A 109 15.39 -3.56 5.12
C TYR A 109 16.85 -3.55 5.59
N PRO A 110 17.65 -4.60 5.34
CA PRO A 110 18.99 -4.77 5.93
C PRO A 110 19.94 -3.59 5.72
N ASN A 111 19.84 -2.91 4.56
CA ASN A 111 20.72 -1.79 4.19
C ASN A 111 20.07 -0.42 4.39
N SER A 112 19.09 -0.30 5.29
CA SER A 112 18.35 0.95 5.55
C SER A 112 19.01 1.89 6.56
N GLY A 113 19.98 1.38 7.33
CA GLY A 113 20.58 2.08 8.47
C GLY A 113 19.68 2.15 9.70
N ILE A 114 18.61 1.35 9.76
CA ILE A 114 17.70 1.25 10.91
C ILE A 114 18.15 0.07 11.78
N ASP A 115 18.32 0.29 13.08
CA ASP A 115 18.55 -0.78 14.05
C ASP A 115 17.21 -1.44 14.43
N TYR A 116 16.85 -2.49 13.70
CA TYR A 116 15.61 -3.22 13.95
C TYR A 116 15.60 -4.03 15.25
N LYS A 117 16.76 -4.29 15.87
CA LYS A 117 16.83 -4.92 17.19
C LYS A 117 16.39 -3.91 18.25
N GLU A 118 16.87 -2.67 18.13
CA GLU A 118 16.48 -1.58 19.03
C GLU A 118 14.99 -1.26 18.87
N VAL A 119 14.50 -1.10 17.63
CA VAL A 119 13.08 -0.85 17.34
C VAL A 119 12.20 -1.96 17.92
N ARG A 120 12.57 -3.24 17.73
CA ARG A 120 11.83 -4.38 18.29
C ARG A 120 11.82 -4.35 19.82
N HIS A 121 12.96 -4.12 20.44
CA HIS A 121 13.06 -4.05 21.90
C HIS A 121 12.17 -2.94 22.48
N TRP A 122 12.18 -1.78 21.85
CA TRP A 122 11.34 -0.64 22.23
C TRP A 122 9.83 -0.98 22.07
N LEU A 123 9.43 -1.65 20.98
CA LEU A 123 8.02 -2.05 20.76
C LEU A 123 7.55 -3.10 21.76
N ILE A 124 8.41 -4.06 22.17
CA ILE A 124 8.06 -5.03 23.21
C ILE A 124 7.74 -4.32 24.53
N LYS A 125 8.48 -3.27 24.90
CA LYS A 125 8.14 -2.45 26.06
C LYS A 125 6.81 -1.69 25.90
N LYS A 126 6.50 -1.22 24.69
CA LYS A 126 5.22 -0.60 24.41
C LYS A 126 4.04 -1.59 24.51
N GLN A 127 4.23 -2.85 24.19
CA GLN A 127 3.21 -3.90 24.37
C GLN A 127 2.89 -4.21 25.85
N GLU A 128 3.71 -3.77 26.80
CA GLU A 128 3.38 -3.88 28.23
C GLU A 128 2.20 -2.96 28.64
N THR A 129 1.96 -1.89 27.88
CA THR A 129 0.93 -0.87 28.16
C THR A 129 -0.12 -0.73 27.06
N HIS A 130 0.14 -1.24 25.86
CA HIS A 130 -0.77 -1.14 24.71
C HIS A 130 -0.98 -2.51 24.06
N ASN A 131 -2.19 -2.76 23.57
CA ASN A 131 -2.56 -4.06 23.00
C ASN A 131 -2.51 -4.05 21.48
N PHE A 132 -1.37 -4.40 20.91
CA PHE A 132 -1.21 -4.59 19.44
C PHE A 132 -0.36 -5.82 19.15
N THR A 133 -0.53 -6.40 17.97
CA THR A 133 0.37 -7.45 17.48
C THR A 133 1.53 -6.84 16.70
N LEU A 134 2.72 -7.46 16.81
CA LEU A 134 3.92 -7.04 16.11
C LEU A 134 4.40 -8.15 15.20
N SER A 135 4.56 -7.86 13.93
CA SER A 135 5.29 -8.72 12.98
C SER A 135 6.44 -7.95 12.34
N ILE A 136 7.55 -8.65 12.08
CA ILE A 136 8.73 -8.09 11.39
C ILE A 136 9.10 -9.04 10.26
N ASP A 137 8.99 -8.57 9.04
CA ASP A 137 9.37 -9.29 7.83
C ASP A 137 10.65 -8.69 7.25
N ILE A 138 11.68 -9.51 7.05
CA ILE A 138 12.97 -9.06 6.53
C ILE A 138 12.98 -9.20 5.01
N LYS A 139 12.99 -8.08 4.32
CA LYS A 139 13.08 -8.02 2.85
C LYS A 139 14.52 -7.84 2.40
N LYS A 140 15.17 -8.95 2.05
CA LYS A 140 16.54 -8.97 1.52
C LYS A 140 16.58 -8.62 0.03
N ASP A 141 15.53 -8.98 -0.69
CA ASP A 141 15.41 -8.82 -2.14
C ASP A 141 14.10 -8.14 -2.52
N PHE A 142 14.13 -7.39 -3.60
CA PHE A 142 12.99 -6.71 -4.21
C PHE A 142 12.68 -7.31 -5.57
N PHE A 143 11.41 -7.51 -5.88
CA PHE A 143 10.97 -7.84 -7.22
C PHE A 143 11.03 -6.61 -8.13
N VAL A 144 11.53 -6.78 -9.34
CA VAL A 144 11.44 -5.77 -10.40
C VAL A 144 10.02 -5.80 -10.95
N VAL A 145 9.13 -5.01 -10.32
CA VAL A 145 7.69 -5.03 -10.63
C VAL A 145 7.38 -4.35 -11.96
N TYR A 146 8.02 -3.21 -12.23
CA TYR A 146 7.79 -2.43 -13.45
C TYR A 146 8.51 -3.02 -14.65
N LYS A 147 7.81 -3.06 -15.79
CA LYS A 147 8.37 -3.43 -17.10
C LYS A 147 7.87 -2.48 -18.19
N ALA A 148 8.49 -2.53 -19.36
CA ALA A 148 7.94 -1.91 -20.56
C ALA A 148 6.57 -2.51 -20.90
N LYS A 149 5.73 -1.73 -21.59
CA LYS A 149 4.40 -2.15 -22.00
C LYS A 149 4.47 -3.48 -22.80
N ASP A 150 3.61 -4.41 -22.44
CA ASP A 150 3.44 -5.66 -23.13
C ASP A 150 1.99 -5.77 -23.60
N ASP A 151 1.78 -5.76 -24.89
CA ASP A 151 0.44 -5.85 -25.50
C ASP A 151 0.07 -7.30 -25.92
N ASP A 152 0.91 -8.29 -25.62
CA ASP A 152 0.58 -9.69 -25.83
C ASP A 152 -0.45 -10.16 -24.79
N ALA A 153 -1.66 -10.41 -25.24
CA ALA A 153 -2.79 -10.74 -24.36
C ALA A 153 -2.57 -12.04 -23.56
N ASP A 154 -1.91 -13.05 -24.13
CA ASP A 154 -1.66 -14.32 -23.45
C ASP A 154 -0.61 -14.18 -22.36
N ARG A 155 0.46 -13.39 -22.60
CA ARG A 155 1.45 -13.08 -21.56
C ARG A 155 0.84 -12.23 -20.44
N VAL A 156 0.05 -11.21 -20.77
CA VAL A 156 -0.62 -10.35 -19.77
C VAL A 156 -1.60 -11.18 -18.94
N LYS A 157 -2.36 -12.08 -19.60
CA LYS A 157 -3.25 -13.00 -18.90
C LYS A 157 -2.48 -13.93 -17.96
N LYS A 158 -1.35 -14.48 -18.40
CA LYS A 158 -0.50 -15.34 -17.56
C LYS A 158 0.03 -14.58 -16.34
N VAL A 159 0.52 -13.35 -16.51
CA VAL A 159 0.99 -12.49 -15.38
C VAL A 159 -0.15 -12.27 -14.38
N PHE A 160 -1.36 -12.05 -14.85
CA PHE A 160 -2.52 -11.88 -13.99
C PHE A 160 -2.90 -13.18 -13.28
N ASP A 161 -3.00 -14.29 -13.99
CA ASP A 161 -3.42 -15.59 -13.42
C ASP A 161 -2.43 -16.08 -12.35
N ASP A 162 -1.13 -15.82 -12.52
CA ASP A 162 -0.06 -16.20 -11.58
C ASP A 162 0.15 -15.16 -10.45
N CYS A 163 -0.65 -14.08 -10.40
CA CYS A 163 -0.40 -12.95 -9.51
C CYS A 163 -0.85 -13.23 -8.07
N VAL A 164 0.10 -13.53 -7.18
CA VAL A 164 -0.18 -13.74 -5.74
C VAL A 164 -0.79 -12.49 -5.05
N ILE A 165 -0.48 -11.28 -5.53
CA ILE A 165 -1.04 -10.03 -4.98
C ILE A 165 -2.55 -9.97 -5.22
N ALA A 166 -2.99 -10.35 -6.43
CA ALA A 166 -4.40 -10.30 -6.81
C ALA A 166 -5.21 -11.49 -6.24
N HIS A 167 -4.62 -12.69 -6.18
CA HIS A 167 -5.36 -13.92 -5.91
C HIS A 167 -5.18 -14.45 -4.49
N ASP A 168 -3.95 -14.40 -3.95
CA ASP A 168 -3.63 -14.96 -2.63
C ASP A 168 -3.70 -13.89 -1.54
N TRP A 169 -2.92 -12.82 -1.67
CA TRP A 169 -2.87 -11.73 -0.68
C TRP A 169 -4.08 -10.81 -0.77
N LYS A 170 -4.70 -10.70 -1.96
CA LYS A 170 -5.89 -9.86 -2.22
C LYS A 170 -5.69 -8.42 -1.74
N CYS A 171 -4.55 -7.85 -2.09
CA CYS A 171 -4.16 -6.50 -1.72
C CYS A 171 -4.99 -5.46 -2.49
N THR A 172 -6.23 -5.26 -2.04
CA THR A 172 -7.10 -4.22 -2.62
C THR A 172 -6.75 -2.85 -2.05
N GLN A 173 -7.05 -1.79 -2.80
CA GLN A 173 -6.76 -0.43 -2.37
C GLN A 173 -7.96 0.50 -2.55
N LEU A 174 -8.23 1.32 -1.54
CA LEU A 174 -9.14 2.46 -1.60
C LEU A 174 -8.31 3.73 -1.56
N LYS A 175 -8.34 4.55 -2.60
CA LYS A 175 -7.50 5.75 -2.66
C LYS A 175 -8.05 6.79 -3.64
N ASP A 176 -8.09 8.04 -3.19
CA ASP A 176 -8.47 9.21 -3.97
C ASP A 176 -9.80 9.02 -4.75
N GLY A 177 -10.84 8.48 -4.06
CA GLY A 177 -12.17 8.24 -4.61
C GLY A 177 -12.31 6.99 -5.48
N TYR A 178 -11.27 6.16 -5.59
CA TYR A 178 -11.31 4.92 -6.38
C TYR A 178 -10.96 3.69 -5.55
N PHE A 179 -11.65 2.60 -5.88
CA PHE A 179 -11.32 1.27 -5.39
C PHE A 179 -10.63 0.45 -6.46
N TYR A 180 -9.54 -0.25 -6.09
CA TYR A 180 -8.74 -1.11 -6.98
C TYR A 180 -8.56 -2.50 -6.38
N ARG A 181 -8.55 -3.54 -7.22
CA ARG A 181 -8.19 -4.91 -6.82
C ARG A 181 -6.69 -5.10 -6.59
N CYS A 182 -5.87 -4.14 -6.99
CA CYS A 182 -4.42 -4.13 -6.83
C CYS A 182 -3.94 -2.68 -6.65
N THR A 183 -2.88 -2.49 -5.91
CA THR A 183 -2.29 -1.17 -5.64
C THR A 183 -1.55 -0.58 -6.85
N PHE A 184 -1.17 -1.41 -7.82
CA PHE A 184 -0.29 -1.01 -8.93
C PHE A 184 -0.87 0.07 -9.86
N PRO A 185 -2.16 0.07 -10.27
CA PRO A 185 -2.73 1.13 -11.11
C PRO A 185 -2.54 2.52 -10.52
N TYR A 186 -2.86 2.70 -9.24
CA TYR A 186 -2.67 3.97 -8.55
C TYR A 186 -1.19 4.37 -8.46
N MET A 187 -0.31 3.43 -8.08
CA MET A 187 1.13 3.70 -7.98
C MET A 187 1.73 4.11 -9.32
N LYS A 188 1.33 3.45 -10.41
CA LYS A 188 1.75 3.80 -11.76
C LYS A 188 1.23 5.17 -12.18
N HIS A 189 -0.01 5.49 -11.85
CA HIS A 189 -0.56 6.84 -12.08
C HIS A 189 0.30 7.92 -11.41
N LYS A 190 0.64 7.75 -10.14
CA LYS A 190 1.47 8.72 -9.39
C LYS A 190 2.88 8.83 -9.95
N PHE A 191 3.41 7.77 -10.54
CA PHE A 191 4.77 7.74 -11.08
C PHE A 191 4.90 8.36 -12.47
N ASP A 192 4.02 8.01 -13.41
CA ASP A 192 4.13 8.39 -14.82
C ASP A 192 2.84 8.92 -15.48
N GLY A 193 1.76 9.11 -14.68
CA GLY A 193 0.50 9.65 -15.18
C GLY A 193 -0.40 8.65 -15.88
N PHE A 194 -0.18 7.34 -15.67
CA PHE A 194 -1.06 6.29 -16.19
C PHE A 194 -2.52 6.57 -15.87
N ASP A 195 -3.42 6.37 -16.82
CA ASP A 195 -4.86 6.50 -16.58
C ASP A 195 -5.38 5.33 -15.74
N HIS A 196 -5.41 5.53 -14.44
CA HIS A 196 -5.82 4.54 -13.45
C HIS A 196 -7.34 4.30 -13.40
N THR A 197 -8.14 5.19 -14.00
CA THR A 197 -9.61 5.11 -13.95
C THR A 197 -10.13 3.90 -14.70
N GLN A 198 -9.39 3.41 -15.68
CA GLN A 198 -9.70 2.18 -16.43
C GLN A 198 -9.63 0.91 -15.57
N ASP A 199 -8.86 0.95 -14.50
CA ASP A 199 -8.55 -0.19 -13.64
C ASP A 199 -9.19 -0.09 -12.25
N GLY A 200 -9.89 1.01 -11.97
CA GLY A 200 -10.54 1.30 -10.71
C GLY A 200 -12.05 1.43 -10.84
N VAL A 201 -12.73 1.45 -9.70
CA VAL A 201 -14.16 1.76 -9.58
C VAL A 201 -14.29 3.05 -8.80
N ASP A 202 -14.96 4.05 -9.41
CA ASP A 202 -15.28 5.31 -8.76
C ASP A 202 -16.29 5.07 -7.62
N VAL A 203 -15.88 5.34 -6.38
CA VAL A 203 -16.70 5.12 -5.18
C VAL A 203 -17.78 6.18 -5.00
N HIS A 204 -17.67 7.31 -5.69
CA HIS A 204 -18.63 8.42 -5.65
C HIS A 204 -19.69 8.35 -6.75
N SER A 205 -19.54 7.41 -7.68
CA SER A 205 -20.56 7.14 -8.70
C SER A 205 -21.89 6.67 -8.05
N ASP A 206 -23.03 7.09 -8.60
CA ASP A 206 -24.36 6.60 -8.17
C ASP A 206 -24.50 5.08 -8.37
N GLU A 207 -23.79 4.53 -9.37
CA GLU A 207 -23.77 3.11 -9.70
C GLU A 207 -22.72 2.33 -8.90
N PHE A 208 -22.05 2.94 -7.91
CA PHE A 208 -20.92 2.33 -7.20
C PHE A 208 -21.21 0.93 -6.67
N PRO A 209 -22.32 0.62 -5.96
CA PRO A 209 -22.55 -0.71 -5.42
C PRO A 209 -22.59 -1.79 -6.51
N ARG A 210 -23.25 -1.51 -7.63
CA ARG A 210 -23.35 -2.42 -8.79
C ARG A 210 -22.00 -2.59 -9.48
N ASN A 211 -21.29 -1.49 -9.71
CA ASN A 211 -19.99 -1.48 -10.38
C ASN A 211 -18.95 -2.22 -9.53
N PHE A 212 -18.93 -1.99 -8.21
CA PHE A 212 -18.07 -2.70 -7.28
C PHE A 212 -18.33 -4.21 -7.28
N TYR A 213 -19.62 -4.63 -7.18
CA TYR A 213 -19.98 -6.04 -7.24
C TYR A 213 -19.49 -6.71 -8.52
N ASN A 214 -19.74 -6.09 -9.67
CA ASN A 214 -19.32 -6.61 -10.97
C ASN A 214 -17.78 -6.68 -11.07
N TYR A 215 -17.09 -5.64 -10.62
CA TYR A 215 -15.63 -5.56 -10.63
C TYR A 215 -14.98 -6.65 -9.78
N MET A 216 -15.57 -6.99 -8.63
CA MET A 216 -15.08 -8.05 -7.75
C MET A 216 -15.41 -9.45 -8.28
N ARG A 217 -16.54 -9.61 -8.97
CA ARG A 217 -17.01 -10.90 -9.49
C ARG A 217 -16.33 -11.29 -10.80
N TYR A 218 -16.20 -10.35 -11.73
CA TYR A 218 -15.70 -10.61 -13.08
C TYR A 218 -14.23 -10.19 -13.18
N GLN A 219 -13.38 -11.02 -12.58
CA GLN A 219 -11.94 -10.74 -12.56
C GLN A 219 -11.29 -11.03 -13.90
N LYS A 220 -10.61 -10.02 -14.43
CA LYS A 220 -9.81 -10.06 -15.65
C LYS A 220 -8.54 -9.22 -15.46
N PRO A 221 -7.50 -9.40 -16.29
CA PRO A 221 -6.36 -8.51 -16.29
C PRO A 221 -6.79 -7.03 -16.37
N MET A 222 -6.13 -6.19 -15.60
CA MET A 222 -6.25 -4.74 -15.67
C MET A 222 -5.32 -4.20 -16.74
N GLU A 223 -5.57 -2.98 -17.24
CA GLU A 223 -4.66 -2.35 -18.21
C GLU A 223 -3.25 -2.18 -17.63
N ALA A 224 -3.14 -1.89 -16.33
CA ALA A 224 -1.86 -1.81 -15.64
C ALA A 224 -1.07 -3.13 -15.63
N CYS A 225 -1.71 -4.29 -15.77
CA CYS A 225 -1.00 -5.58 -15.85
C CYS A 225 -0.05 -5.66 -17.05
N LYS A 226 -0.30 -4.88 -18.10
CA LYS A 226 0.61 -4.76 -19.25
C LYS A 226 2.00 -4.22 -18.90
N TYR A 227 2.13 -3.53 -17.77
CA TYR A 227 3.34 -2.87 -17.31
C TYR A 227 3.94 -3.53 -16.05
N CYS A 228 3.41 -4.69 -15.67
CA CYS A 228 3.74 -5.33 -14.40
C CYS A 228 4.29 -6.75 -14.62
N ASN A 229 5.35 -7.07 -13.87
CA ASN A 229 5.86 -8.44 -13.78
C ASN A 229 5.23 -9.21 -12.60
N ALA A 230 4.31 -8.60 -11.86
CA ALA A 230 3.82 -9.12 -10.57
C ALA A 230 5.00 -9.54 -9.64
N MET A 231 4.88 -10.69 -8.98
CA MET A 231 5.95 -11.26 -8.15
C MET A 231 6.75 -12.36 -8.89
N SER A 232 6.57 -12.45 -10.22
CA SER A 232 7.30 -13.39 -11.10
C SER A 232 8.48 -12.72 -11.83
N GLY A 233 8.67 -11.41 -11.64
CA GLY A 233 9.81 -10.69 -12.18
C GLY A 233 11.14 -11.08 -11.52
N PRO A 234 12.28 -10.66 -12.11
CA PRO A 234 13.57 -10.85 -11.49
C PRO A 234 13.65 -10.13 -10.13
N THR A 235 14.50 -10.61 -9.24
CA THR A 235 14.77 -9.98 -7.96
C THR A 235 16.11 -9.29 -7.96
N VAL A 236 16.24 -8.22 -7.17
CA VAL A 236 17.49 -7.52 -6.90
C VAL A 236 17.70 -7.39 -5.40
N PRO A 237 18.94 -7.52 -4.89
CA PRO A 237 19.23 -7.31 -3.47
C PRO A 237 18.82 -5.91 -3.03
N HIS A 238 18.25 -5.80 -1.81
CA HIS A 238 17.91 -4.50 -1.26
C HIS A 238 19.12 -3.58 -1.17
N SER A 239 19.01 -2.39 -1.73
CA SER A 239 19.98 -1.31 -1.62
C SER A 239 19.28 0.06 -1.63
N GLN A 240 20.01 1.10 -1.21
CA GLN A 240 19.51 2.48 -1.24
C GLN A 240 20.05 3.21 -2.47
N ILE A 241 19.22 4.03 -3.08
CA ILE A 241 19.61 4.89 -4.21
C ILE A 241 20.58 5.96 -3.73
N ILE A 242 21.78 5.99 -4.30
CA ILE A 242 22.79 7.00 -4.01
C ILE A 242 22.50 8.29 -4.80
N ASN A 243 22.15 8.16 -6.08
CA ASN A 243 21.86 9.29 -6.96
C ASN A 243 20.49 9.14 -7.64
N ILE A 244 19.47 9.80 -7.08
CA ILE A 244 18.08 9.75 -7.60
C ILE A 244 17.99 10.29 -9.03
N LYS A 245 18.74 11.36 -9.38
CA LYS A 245 18.65 11.98 -10.72
C LYS A 245 19.15 11.04 -11.81
N GLU A 246 20.23 10.32 -11.53
CA GLU A 246 20.81 9.35 -12.46
C GLU A 246 19.91 8.13 -12.62
N MET A 247 19.41 7.58 -11.52
CA MET A 247 18.54 6.42 -11.55
C MET A 247 17.22 6.70 -12.26
N ARG A 248 16.67 7.92 -12.12
CA ARG A 248 15.41 8.31 -12.80
C ARG A 248 15.54 8.31 -14.32
N LYS A 249 16.73 8.60 -14.87
CA LYS A 249 16.97 8.54 -16.32
C LYS A 249 16.91 7.12 -16.89
N ASN A 250 17.19 6.12 -16.07
CA ASN A 250 17.22 4.71 -16.45
C ASN A 250 15.87 4.00 -16.25
N LEU A 251 14.85 4.71 -15.76
CA LEU A 251 13.51 4.17 -15.49
C LEU A 251 12.48 4.50 -16.57
N VAL A 252 12.90 5.24 -17.61
CA VAL A 252 12.02 5.66 -18.75
C VAL A 252 12.14 4.66 -19.90
#